data_b00c60c4b08931e77477354ef79513d5
#
_entry.id   b00c60c4b08931e77477354ef79513d5
#
_cell.length_a   1.000
_cell.length_b   1.000
_cell.length_c   1.000
_cell.angle_alpha   90.00
_cell.angle_beta   90.00
_cell.angle_gamma   90.00
#
_symmetry.space_group_name_H-M   'P 1'
#
loop_
_entity.id
_entity.type
_entity.pdbx_description
1 polymer ?
#
loop_
_entity_poly.entity_id
_entity_poly.type
_entity_poly.pdbx_seq_one_letter_code
_entity_poly.pdbx_strand_id
1 'polypeptide(L)'
;MSIEFLINFTPQETRVAIVEQGVVQELHVERTASRGIVGNVYLGKVVRVLPGMQSAFIEIGLDRTAFLHVADIWCDRQHGEASKPIEKILAEGQSLLVQVLKDPIGTKGARLSTQVSLAGRLLVYLPQEKHIGISQRIEDESERELLRERLTRLVPEDEPGGFIVRTMAETATDEELAADIAYLRKLWSEIRNTTVGAFPPRLLHEDLSLGQRVLRDLVDEETTRIRVDSRENYQKLTTFAAEYTPKVLPLLEHYTGERPLFDIFNVEEEIQKALARRVDLKSGGYLIIDQTEAMTTVDVNTGGFVGARNFDDTIFKTNLEATQTIARQLRLRNLGGIIIIDFIDMENVEHREMVLDEFRKALARDHTKMSINGFTALGLVEMTRKRTRESLAHLLCESCPTCGGRGEVKTARTACYEILRELLREARQFNAKEFRVLAAPNVIDLFLDEESQSLAMLSDFIGKKVSLHPEASYTQEQFDIVLL
;
A
#
# COMPACT_ATOMS: atom_id res chain seq x y z
N MET A 1 -6.44 -25.99 4.63
CA MET A 1 -6.37 -25.00 5.75
C MET A 1 -7.67 -24.20 5.75
N SER A 2 -8.10 -23.61 6.87
CA SER A 2 -9.37 -22.85 6.91
C SER A 2 -9.06 -21.38 6.75
N ILE A 3 -9.47 -20.78 5.63
CA ILE A 3 -9.36 -19.33 5.38
C ILE A 3 -10.75 -18.71 5.53
N GLU A 4 -10.84 -17.65 6.32
CA GLU A 4 -12.06 -16.86 6.47
C GLU A 4 -11.81 -15.41 6.08
N PHE A 5 -12.76 -14.81 5.37
CA PHE A 5 -12.77 -13.38 5.05
C PHE A 5 -13.78 -12.66 5.92
N LEU A 6 -13.36 -11.59 6.56
CA LEU A 6 -14.22 -10.70 7.34
C LEU A 6 -14.30 -9.35 6.61
N ILE A 7 -15.47 -9.00 6.13
CA ILE A 7 -15.71 -7.77 5.39
C ILE A 7 -16.54 -6.82 6.23
N ASN A 8 -15.91 -5.76 6.72
CA ASN A 8 -16.51 -4.74 7.53
C ASN A 8 -16.77 -3.48 6.69
N PHE A 9 -18.00 -3.02 6.69
CA PHE A 9 -18.43 -1.83 5.96
C PHE A 9 -18.84 -0.71 6.89
N THR A 10 -18.28 0.47 6.70
CA THR A 10 -18.76 1.73 7.23
C THR A 10 -18.99 2.73 6.08
N PRO A 11 -19.76 3.82 6.29
CA PRO A 11 -19.90 4.85 5.25
C PRO A 11 -18.58 5.47 4.81
N GLN A 12 -17.58 5.47 5.68
CA GLN A 12 -16.28 6.10 5.47
C GLN A 12 -15.24 5.17 4.85
N GLU A 13 -15.31 3.86 5.17
CA GLU A 13 -14.33 2.89 4.70
C GLU A 13 -14.87 1.47 4.63
N THR A 14 -14.30 0.68 3.74
CA THR A 14 -14.46 -0.77 3.67
C THR A 14 -13.16 -1.41 4.13
N ARG A 15 -13.24 -2.36 5.09
CA ARG A 15 -12.09 -3.10 5.58
C ARG A 15 -12.30 -4.60 5.38
N VAL A 16 -11.25 -5.29 4.96
CA VAL A 16 -11.28 -6.75 4.78
C VAL A 16 -10.10 -7.36 5.51
N ALA A 17 -10.38 -8.23 6.48
CA ALA A 17 -9.39 -9.03 7.15
C ALA A 17 -9.43 -10.47 6.62
N ILE A 18 -8.26 -11.01 6.29
CA ILE A 18 -8.07 -12.42 5.93
C ILE A 18 -7.52 -13.14 7.13
N VAL A 19 -8.25 -14.15 7.59
CA VAL A 19 -7.96 -14.93 8.78
C VAL A 19 -7.65 -16.37 8.38
N GLU A 20 -6.44 -16.85 8.70
CA GLU A 20 -6.02 -18.22 8.50
C GLU A 20 -5.91 -18.90 9.88
N GLN A 21 -6.63 -19.99 10.10
CA GLN A 21 -6.62 -20.76 11.35
C GLN A 21 -6.85 -19.89 12.60
N GLY A 22 -7.74 -18.90 12.50
CA GLY A 22 -8.06 -18.00 13.61
C GLY A 22 -7.07 -16.85 13.83
N VAL A 23 -6.06 -16.68 12.97
CA VAL A 23 -5.05 -15.60 13.06
C VAL A 23 -5.15 -14.69 11.85
N VAL A 24 -5.20 -13.37 12.08
CA VAL A 24 -5.23 -12.37 11.02
C VAL A 24 -3.91 -12.37 10.25
N GLN A 25 -3.97 -12.57 8.95
CA GLN A 25 -2.80 -12.63 8.06
C GLN A 25 -2.67 -11.42 7.17
N GLU A 26 -3.80 -10.86 6.71
CA GLU A 26 -3.81 -9.69 5.86
C GLU A 26 -4.93 -8.74 6.24
N LEU A 27 -4.70 -7.45 6.02
CA LEU A 27 -5.68 -6.40 6.14
C LEU A 27 -5.70 -5.55 4.86
N HIS A 28 -6.90 -5.35 4.33
CA HIS A 28 -7.15 -4.44 3.23
C HIS A 28 -8.09 -3.34 3.69
N VAL A 29 -7.78 -2.10 3.39
CA VAL A 29 -8.60 -0.94 3.74
C VAL A 29 -8.79 -0.08 2.50
N GLU A 30 -10.02 0.32 2.22
CA GLU A 30 -10.38 1.25 1.15
C GLU A 30 -11.27 2.33 1.74
N ARG A 31 -10.78 3.57 1.77
CA ARG A 31 -11.53 4.73 2.25
C ARG A 31 -12.37 5.34 1.14
N THR A 32 -13.62 5.66 1.43
CA THR A 32 -14.53 6.27 0.45
C THR A 32 -13.99 7.59 -0.09
N ALA A 33 -13.42 8.43 0.78
CA ALA A 33 -12.89 9.74 0.40
C ALA A 33 -11.59 9.67 -0.44
N SER A 34 -10.83 8.58 -0.35
CA SER A 34 -9.57 8.37 -1.09
C SER A 34 -9.60 7.11 -1.96
N ARG A 35 -10.82 6.67 -2.34
CA ARG A 35 -10.97 5.57 -3.27
C ARG A 35 -10.32 5.97 -4.59
N GLY A 36 -9.35 5.18 -5.03
CA GLY A 36 -8.70 5.36 -6.32
C GLY A 36 -9.68 5.19 -7.47
N ILE A 37 -9.41 5.88 -8.57
CA ILE A 37 -10.19 5.81 -9.80
C ILE A 37 -9.47 5.01 -10.90
N VAL A 38 -8.33 4.38 -10.57
CA VAL A 38 -7.61 3.50 -11.49
C VAL A 38 -8.54 2.38 -11.96
N GLY A 39 -8.55 2.14 -13.29
CA GLY A 39 -9.46 1.18 -13.90
C GLY A 39 -10.79 1.77 -14.40
N ASN A 40 -11.24 2.88 -13.81
CA ASN A 40 -12.47 3.55 -14.25
C ASN A 40 -12.37 4.00 -15.71
N VAL A 41 -13.48 3.84 -16.44
CA VAL A 41 -13.60 4.24 -17.84
C VAL A 41 -14.54 5.44 -17.96
N TYR A 42 -14.06 6.47 -18.64
CA TYR A 42 -14.79 7.73 -18.84
C TYR A 42 -14.97 8.04 -20.33
N LEU A 43 -16.05 8.71 -20.66
CA LEU A 43 -16.13 9.53 -21.85
C LEU A 43 -15.58 10.90 -21.50
N GLY A 44 -14.35 11.19 -21.94
CA GLY A 44 -13.66 12.45 -21.67
C GLY A 44 -13.75 13.43 -22.84
N LYS A 45 -13.48 14.70 -22.57
CA LYS A 45 -13.41 15.76 -23.57
C LYS A 45 -12.01 16.36 -23.60
N VAL A 46 -11.40 16.45 -24.79
CA VAL A 46 -10.11 17.12 -24.96
C VAL A 46 -10.26 18.61 -24.69
N VAL A 47 -9.59 19.10 -23.65
CA VAL A 47 -9.61 20.53 -23.28
C VAL A 47 -8.50 21.26 -24.02
N ARG A 48 -7.30 20.66 -24.07
CA ARG A 48 -6.12 21.27 -24.67
C ARG A 48 -5.12 20.23 -25.17
N VAL A 49 -4.56 20.47 -26.36
CA VAL A 49 -3.47 19.67 -26.91
C VAL A 49 -2.14 20.43 -26.74
N LEU A 50 -1.11 19.74 -26.30
CA LEU A 50 0.24 20.27 -26.05
C LEU A 50 1.27 19.57 -26.93
N PRO A 51 1.50 20.03 -28.18
CA PRO A 51 2.42 19.38 -29.13
C PRO A 51 3.85 19.26 -28.58
N GLY A 52 4.35 20.28 -27.90
CA GLY A 52 5.71 20.30 -27.36
C GLY A 52 5.96 19.24 -26.28
N MET A 53 4.91 18.74 -25.61
CA MET A 53 4.98 17.67 -24.62
C MET A 53 4.39 16.34 -25.13
N GLN A 54 3.94 16.29 -26.38
CA GLN A 54 3.24 15.16 -26.99
C GLN A 54 2.13 14.61 -26.06
N SER A 55 1.32 15.52 -25.52
CA SER A 55 0.30 15.22 -24.49
C SER A 55 -0.95 16.06 -24.67
N ALA A 56 -2.05 15.64 -24.05
CA ALA A 56 -3.30 16.39 -24.00
C ALA A 56 -3.88 16.41 -22.58
N PHE A 57 -4.57 17.48 -22.25
CA PHE A 57 -5.43 17.55 -21.06
C PHE A 57 -6.86 17.17 -21.42
N ILE A 58 -7.40 16.23 -20.63
CA ILE A 58 -8.72 15.64 -20.84
C ILE A 58 -9.59 15.95 -19.62
N GLU A 59 -10.78 16.48 -19.85
CA GLU A 59 -11.78 16.61 -18.82
C GLU A 59 -12.57 15.30 -18.67
N ILE A 60 -12.61 14.75 -17.46
CA ILE A 60 -13.32 13.53 -17.13
C ILE A 60 -14.34 13.73 -15.99
N GLY A 61 -14.61 14.98 -15.61
CA GLY A 61 -15.58 15.33 -14.55
C GLY A 61 -14.99 15.36 -13.13
N LEU A 62 -13.69 15.47 -12.99
CA LEU A 62 -12.99 15.67 -11.73
C LEU A 62 -12.60 17.14 -11.56
N ASP A 63 -12.25 17.54 -10.34
CA ASP A 63 -11.77 18.90 -10.03
C ASP A 63 -10.56 19.34 -10.87
N ARG A 64 -9.78 18.36 -11.32
CA ARG A 64 -8.59 18.59 -12.16
C ARG A 64 -8.66 17.83 -13.46
N THR A 65 -8.24 18.47 -14.54
CA THR A 65 -8.09 17.83 -15.84
C THR A 65 -7.07 16.70 -15.77
N ALA A 66 -7.38 15.60 -16.42
CA ALA A 66 -6.51 14.43 -16.50
C ALA A 66 -5.50 14.56 -17.66
N PHE A 67 -4.42 13.77 -17.60
CA PHE A 67 -3.30 13.83 -18.54
C PHE A 67 -3.27 12.58 -19.42
N LEU A 68 -3.17 12.79 -20.73
CA LEU A 68 -3.04 11.72 -21.74
C LEU A 68 -1.78 11.99 -22.57
N HIS A 69 -0.82 11.04 -22.52
CA HIS A 69 0.39 11.10 -23.33
C HIS A 69 0.22 10.34 -24.64
N VAL A 70 0.88 10.76 -25.71
CA VAL A 70 0.80 10.13 -27.04
C VAL A 70 1.13 8.62 -27.01
N ALA A 71 2.03 8.20 -26.15
CA ALA A 71 2.38 6.79 -25.98
C ALA A 71 1.25 5.94 -25.38
N ASP A 72 0.30 6.56 -24.66
CA ASP A 72 -0.86 5.90 -24.02
C ASP A 72 -2.09 5.96 -24.95
N ILE A 73 -1.96 6.52 -26.15
CA ILE A 73 -3.00 6.51 -27.18
C ILE A 73 -2.88 5.23 -27.99
N TRP A 74 -3.93 4.43 -27.97
CA TRP A 74 -4.00 3.28 -28.86
C TRP A 74 -4.12 3.74 -30.33
N CYS A 75 -3.22 3.28 -31.15
CA CYS A 75 -3.27 3.43 -32.59
C CYS A 75 -3.09 2.06 -33.22
N ASP A 76 -3.86 1.76 -34.22
CA ASP A 76 -3.66 0.55 -35.04
C ASP A 76 -2.31 0.68 -35.76
N ARG A 77 -1.26 0.18 -35.12
CA ARG A 77 0.11 0.22 -35.66
C ARG A 77 0.30 -0.95 -36.58
N GLN A 78 0.12 -0.75 -37.86
CA GLN A 78 0.74 -1.67 -38.83
C GLN A 78 2.27 -1.57 -38.63
N HIS A 79 2.94 -2.69 -38.56
CA HIS A 79 4.35 -2.86 -38.23
C HIS A 79 5.23 -1.83 -38.98
N GLY A 80 5.85 -0.90 -38.26
CA GLY A 80 6.88 -0.01 -38.79
C GLY A 80 6.53 1.48 -38.93
N GLU A 81 5.32 1.93 -38.66
CA GLU A 81 5.00 3.36 -38.72
C GLU A 81 5.44 4.10 -37.43
N ALA A 82 6.13 5.24 -37.62
CA ALA A 82 6.47 6.15 -36.55
C ALA A 82 5.20 6.72 -35.90
N SER A 83 5.19 6.86 -34.59
CA SER A 83 4.09 7.47 -33.84
C SER A 83 3.73 8.83 -34.43
N LYS A 84 2.47 9.02 -34.87
CA LYS A 84 1.99 10.32 -35.37
C LYS A 84 2.02 11.34 -34.23
N PRO A 85 2.42 12.61 -34.48
CA PRO A 85 2.35 13.66 -33.48
C PRO A 85 0.93 13.82 -32.93
N ILE A 86 0.80 14.15 -31.63
CA ILE A 86 -0.48 14.19 -30.93
C ILE A 86 -1.49 15.15 -31.56
N GLU A 87 -1.02 16.26 -32.10
CA GLU A 87 -1.86 17.26 -32.81
C GLU A 87 -2.48 16.76 -34.12
N LYS A 88 -1.98 15.62 -34.64
CA LYS A 88 -2.59 14.94 -35.79
C LYS A 88 -3.58 13.83 -35.37
N ILE A 89 -3.58 13.47 -34.09
CA ILE A 89 -4.42 12.40 -33.55
C ILE A 89 -5.64 12.98 -32.82
N LEU A 90 -5.42 14.06 -32.06
CA LEU A 90 -6.45 14.67 -31.21
C LEU A 90 -6.68 16.13 -31.56
N ALA A 91 -7.97 16.55 -31.52
CA ALA A 91 -8.40 17.92 -31.64
C ALA A 91 -9.07 18.41 -30.35
N GLU A 92 -8.90 19.70 -30.01
CA GLU A 92 -9.60 20.31 -28.87
C GLU A 92 -11.13 20.22 -29.07
N GLY A 93 -11.85 19.91 -28.02
CA GLY A 93 -13.29 19.68 -28.04
C GLY A 93 -13.71 18.26 -28.43
N GLN A 94 -12.79 17.42 -28.90
CA GLN A 94 -13.05 16.03 -29.27
C GLN A 94 -13.42 15.19 -28.04
N SER A 95 -14.44 14.33 -28.20
CA SER A 95 -14.79 13.32 -27.19
C SER A 95 -14.03 12.03 -27.43
N LEU A 96 -13.53 11.41 -26.38
CA LEU A 96 -12.84 10.12 -26.49
C LEU A 96 -13.07 9.24 -25.26
N LEU A 97 -13.07 7.93 -25.50
CA LEU A 97 -13.12 6.93 -24.44
C LEU A 97 -11.73 6.81 -23.82
N VAL A 98 -11.64 6.94 -22.49
CA VAL A 98 -10.38 6.87 -21.76
C VAL A 98 -10.52 6.04 -20.49
N GLN A 99 -9.46 5.33 -20.13
CA GLN A 99 -9.33 4.62 -18.87
C GLN A 99 -8.25 5.26 -18.01
N VAL A 100 -8.47 5.29 -16.70
CA VAL A 100 -7.48 5.81 -15.76
C VAL A 100 -6.42 4.76 -15.49
N LEU A 101 -5.15 5.10 -15.74
CA LEU A 101 -3.97 4.26 -15.45
C LEU A 101 -3.35 4.54 -14.09
N LYS A 102 -3.41 5.81 -13.64
CA LYS A 102 -2.87 6.24 -12.35
C LYS A 102 -3.75 7.32 -11.75
N ASP A 103 -3.96 7.25 -10.44
CA ASP A 103 -4.67 8.25 -9.67
C ASP A 103 -4.00 9.62 -9.75
N PRO A 104 -4.75 10.72 -9.53
CA PRO A 104 -4.18 12.04 -9.33
C PRO A 104 -3.28 12.04 -8.09
N ILE A 105 -2.11 12.64 -8.19
CA ILE A 105 -1.13 12.72 -7.09
C ILE A 105 -0.69 14.17 -6.89
N GLY A 106 -0.90 14.71 -5.71
CA GLY A 106 -0.53 16.08 -5.36
C GLY A 106 -1.14 17.10 -6.31
N THR A 107 -0.32 17.79 -7.09
CA THR A 107 -0.78 18.80 -8.07
C THR A 107 -1.06 18.22 -9.46
N LYS A 108 -0.76 16.93 -9.70
CA LYS A 108 -0.90 16.28 -11.02
C LYS A 108 -2.26 15.63 -11.16
N GLY A 109 -2.93 15.83 -12.29
CA GLY A 109 -4.16 15.12 -12.66
C GLY A 109 -3.93 13.62 -12.93
N ALA A 110 -5.03 12.85 -13.01
CA ALA A 110 -4.99 11.44 -13.32
C ALA A 110 -4.30 11.17 -14.67
N ARG A 111 -3.56 10.05 -14.78
CA ARG A 111 -3.00 9.60 -16.07
C ARG A 111 -3.99 8.69 -16.77
N LEU A 112 -4.22 8.94 -18.04
CA LEU A 112 -5.16 8.24 -18.87
C LEU A 112 -4.49 7.41 -19.95
N SER A 113 -5.25 6.43 -20.47
CA SER A 113 -4.99 5.72 -21.73
C SER A 113 -6.27 5.61 -22.55
N THR A 114 -6.16 5.57 -23.85
CA THR A 114 -7.26 5.19 -24.73
C THR A 114 -7.32 3.68 -24.96
N GLN A 115 -6.25 2.94 -24.59
CA GLN A 115 -6.26 1.49 -24.60
C GLN A 115 -6.99 0.98 -23.35
N VAL A 116 -8.25 0.60 -23.54
CA VAL A 116 -9.07 0.05 -22.44
C VAL A 116 -8.69 -1.40 -22.19
N SER A 117 -8.53 -1.74 -20.91
CA SER A 117 -8.29 -3.10 -20.44
C SER A 117 -9.32 -3.45 -19.35
N LEU A 118 -10.03 -4.54 -19.51
CA LEU A 118 -11.05 -4.99 -18.56
C LEU A 118 -10.57 -6.28 -17.88
N ALA A 119 -10.43 -6.25 -16.56
CA ALA A 119 -9.94 -7.38 -15.80
C ALA A 119 -11.08 -8.28 -15.31
N GLY A 120 -11.12 -9.52 -15.81
CA GLY A 120 -11.89 -10.63 -15.26
C GLY A 120 -11.14 -11.36 -14.14
N ARG A 121 -11.65 -12.52 -13.75
CA ARG A 121 -10.97 -13.40 -12.78
C ARG A 121 -9.77 -14.10 -13.41
N LEU A 122 -9.94 -14.70 -14.57
CA LEU A 122 -8.96 -15.55 -15.27
C LEU A 122 -8.27 -14.81 -16.40
N LEU A 123 -8.92 -13.80 -16.98
CA LEU A 123 -8.50 -13.11 -18.19
C LEU A 123 -8.49 -11.60 -18.01
N VAL A 124 -7.72 -10.91 -18.84
CA VAL A 124 -7.86 -9.48 -19.09
C VAL A 124 -8.24 -9.30 -20.55
N TYR A 125 -9.34 -8.59 -20.82
CA TYR A 125 -9.83 -8.33 -22.16
C TYR A 125 -9.31 -6.99 -22.69
N LEU A 126 -8.79 -7.01 -23.90
CA LEU A 126 -8.28 -5.85 -24.66
C LEU A 126 -9.18 -5.62 -25.88
N PRO A 127 -10.22 -4.78 -25.78
CA PRO A 127 -11.23 -4.67 -26.84
C PRO A 127 -10.71 -4.16 -28.19
N GLN A 128 -9.56 -3.47 -28.18
CA GLN A 128 -9.02 -2.76 -29.34
C GLN A 128 -7.82 -3.49 -29.96
N GLU A 129 -7.32 -4.54 -29.34
CA GLU A 129 -6.10 -5.25 -29.77
C GLU A 129 -6.37 -6.74 -29.89
N LYS A 130 -6.34 -7.28 -31.10
CA LYS A 130 -6.54 -8.71 -31.35
C LYS A 130 -5.25 -9.48 -31.05
N HIS A 131 -5.00 -9.73 -29.75
CA HIS A 131 -3.81 -10.44 -29.28
C HIS A 131 -4.15 -11.42 -28.16
N ILE A 132 -3.55 -12.62 -28.19
CA ILE A 132 -3.61 -13.58 -27.09
C ILE A 132 -2.27 -13.56 -26.37
N GLY A 133 -2.26 -12.95 -25.17
CA GLY A 133 -1.11 -12.87 -24.27
C GLY A 133 -1.22 -13.87 -23.11
N ILE A 134 -0.06 -14.27 -22.56
CA ILE A 134 0.01 -15.06 -21.33
C ILE A 134 0.77 -14.27 -20.30
N SER A 135 0.30 -14.27 -19.04
CA SER A 135 0.98 -13.58 -17.94
C SER A 135 2.44 -14.01 -17.85
N GLN A 136 3.35 -13.03 -17.71
CA GLN A 136 4.78 -13.29 -17.50
C GLN A 136 5.09 -13.99 -16.16
N ARG A 137 4.09 -14.16 -15.29
CA ARG A 137 4.23 -14.86 -14.01
C ARG A 137 4.10 -16.38 -14.17
N ILE A 138 3.53 -16.85 -15.25
CA ILE A 138 3.48 -18.26 -15.61
C ILE A 138 4.83 -18.56 -16.25
N GLU A 139 5.71 -19.26 -15.54
CA GLU A 139 7.11 -19.45 -15.94
C GLU A 139 7.30 -20.68 -16.82
N ASP A 140 6.45 -21.69 -16.67
CA ASP A 140 6.52 -22.93 -17.47
C ASP A 140 6.05 -22.68 -18.92
N GLU A 141 6.97 -22.85 -19.86
CA GLU A 141 6.72 -22.60 -21.28
C GLU A 141 5.72 -23.60 -21.88
N SER A 142 5.70 -24.82 -21.40
CA SER A 142 4.73 -25.87 -21.84
C SER A 142 3.32 -25.50 -21.38
N GLU A 143 3.17 -25.01 -20.18
CA GLU A 143 1.88 -24.56 -19.65
C GLU A 143 1.40 -23.29 -20.36
N ARG A 144 2.31 -22.37 -20.66
CA ARG A 144 2.00 -21.16 -21.45
C ARG A 144 1.44 -21.51 -22.83
N GLU A 145 2.04 -22.49 -23.51
CA GLU A 145 1.59 -22.91 -24.84
C GLU A 145 0.23 -23.62 -24.75
N LEU A 146 0.05 -24.50 -23.76
CA LEU A 146 -1.23 -25.17 -23.51
C LEU A 146 -2.36 -24.14 -23.26
N LEU A 147 -2.13 -23.15 -22.41
CA LEU A 147 -3.10 -22.08 -22.12
C LEU A 147 -3.40 -21.24 -23.37
N ARG A 148 -2.41 -20.97 -24.20
CA ARG A 148 -2.57 -20.25 -25.47
C ARG A 148 -3.45 -21.04 -26.44
N GLU A 149 -3.21 -22.34 -26.60
CA GLU A 149 -4.03 -23.20 -27.46
C GLU A 149 -5.48 -23.30 -26.96
N ARG A 150 -5.65 -23.51 -25.65
CA ARG A 150 -6.98 -23.55 -25.02
C ARG A 150 -7.75 -22.26 -25.29
N LEU A 151 -7.13 -21.10 -25.03
CA LEU A 151 -7.78 -19.80 -25.22
C LEU A 151 -8.09 -19.54 -26.70
N THR A 152 -7.17 -19.85 -27.61
CA THR A 152 -7.38 -19.72 -29.07
C THR A 152 -8.61 -20.50 -29.55
N ARG A 153 -8.85 -21.68 -28.97
CA ARG A 153 -10.01 -22.52 -29.27
C ARG A 153 -11.32 -21.97 -28.70
N LEU A 154 -11.26 -21.33 -27.54
CA LEU A 154 -12.43 -20.81 -26.81
C LEU A 154 -12.88 -19.43 -27.27
N VAL A 155 -11.96 -18.61 -27.78
CA VAL A 155 -12.27 -17.27 -28.28
C VAL A 155 -13.01 -17.38 -29.62
N PRO A 156 -14.18 -16.74 -29.79
CA PRO A 156 -14.89 -16.73 -31.07
C PRO A 156 -14.05 -16.10 -32.18
N GLU A 157 -14.15 -16.64 -33.41
CA GLU A 157 -13.40 -16.17 -34.58
C GLU A 157 -13.71 -14.72 -34.96
N ASP A 158 -14.94 -14.27 -34.69
CA ASP A 158 -15.46 -12.92 -34.94
C ASP A 158 -15.09 -11.90 -33.85
N GLU A 159 -14.34 -12.31 -32.81
CA GLU A 159 -13.95 -11.44 -31.73
C GLU A 159 -12.91 -10.41 -32.20
N PRO A 160 -13.21 -9.09 -32.12
CA PRO A 160 -12.25 -8.05 -32.52
C PRO A 160 -11.16 -7.81 -31.48
N GLY A 161 -11.43 -8.14 -30.24
CA GLY A 161 -10.51 -7.93 -29.11
C GLY A 161 -9.60 -9.13 -28.84
N GLY A 162 -8.65 -8.95 -27.94
CA GLY A 162 -7.75 -9.97 -27.46
C GLY A 162 -7.84 -10.21 -25.97
N PHE A 163 -7.14 -11.22 -25.50
CA PHE A 163 -7.18 -11.63 -24.11
C PHE A 163 -5.76 -11.90 -23.58
N ILE A 164 -5.53 -11.52 -22.32
CA ILE A 164 -4.31 -11.90 -21.59
C ILE A 164 -4.70 -12.84 -20.47
N VAL A 165 -4.10 -14.04 -20.47
CA VAL A 165 -4.31 -15.04 -19.41
C VAL A 165 -3.62 -14.59 -18.13
N ARG A 166 -4.36 -14.61 -17.01
CA ARG A 166 -3.85 -14.35 -15.66
C ARG A 166 -3.36 -15.65 -15.01
N THR A 167 -2.55 -15.53 -13.97
CA THR A 167 -2.02 -16.68 -13.22
C THR A 167 -3.12 -17.58 -12.62
N MET A 168 -4.25 -17.01 -12.23
CA MET A 168 -5.40 -17.78 -11.71
C MET A 168 -6.02 -18.73 -12.74
N ALA A 169 -5.64 -18.64 -14.01
CA ALA A 169 -6.14 -19.53 -15.07
C ALA A 169 -5.40 -20.86 -15.18
N GLU A 170 -4.27 -21.04 -14.49
CA GLU A 170 -3.48 -22.29 -14.53
C GLU A 170 -4.32 -23.50 -14.14
N THR A 171 -5.14 -23.38 -13.11
CA THR A 171 -6.01 -24.46 -12.61
C THR A 171 -7.45 -24.39 -13.13
N ALA A 172 -7.77 -23.40 -13.97
CA ALA A 172 -9.13 -23.17 -14.44
C ALA A 172 -9.57 -24.22 -15.51
N THR A 173 -10.87 -24.53 -15.51
CA THR A 173 -11.48 -25.36 -16.56
C THR A 173 -11.80 -24.55 -17.80
N ASP A 174 -12.07 -25.23 -18.92
CA ASP A 174 -12.46 -24.58 -20.17
C ASP A 174 -13.82 -23.84 -20.04
N GLU A 175 -14.72 -24.39 -19.22
CA GLU A 175 -16.01 -23.77 -18.92
C GLU A 175 -15.84 -22.45 -18.14
N GLU A 176 -14.90 -22.41 -17.20
CA GLU A 176 -14.60 -21.19 -16.44
C GLU A 176 -13.96 -20.13 -17.33
N LEU A 177 -13.04 -20.51 -18.21
CA LEU A 177 -12.44 -19.61 -19.19
C LEU A 177 -13.50 -19.05 -20.14
N ALA A 178 -14.40 -19.90 -20.64
CA ALA A 178 -15.50 -19.47 -21.51
C ALA A 178 -16.49 -18.52 -20.81
N ALA A 179 -16.77 -18.77 -19.53
CA ALA A 179 -17.62 -17.89 -18.72
C ALA A 179 -16.99 -16.50 -18.53
N ASP A 180 -15.67 -16.46 -18.26
CA ASP A 180 -14.94 -15.18 -18.10
C ASP A 180 -14.86 -14.40 -19.42
N ILE A 181 -14.69 -15.09 -20.58
CA ILE A 181 -14.76 -14.48 -21.91
C ILE A 181 -16.16 -13.86 -22.13
N ALA A 182 -17.22 -14.62 -21.87
CA ALA A 182 -18.59 -14.15 -22.06
C ALA A 182 -18.90 -12.92 -21.19
N TYR A 183 -18.46 -12.94 -19.92
CA TYR A 183 -18.60 -11.82 -19.01
C TYR A 183 -17.88 -10.57 -19.52
N LEU A 184 -16.61 -10.67 -19.90
CA LEU A 184 -15.81 -9.53 -20.33
C LEU A 184 -16.35 -8.90 -21.63
N ARG A 185 -16.85 -9.72 -22.56
CA ARG A 185 -17.55 -9.27 -23.77
C ARG A 185 -18.84 -8.53 -23.44
N LYS A 186 -19.65 -9.06 -22.52
CA LYS A 186 -20.88 -8.41 -22.05
C LYS A 186 -20.56 -7.06 -21.41
N LEU A 187 -19.61 -7.00 -20.49
CA LEU A 187 -19.16 -5.77 -19.83
C LEU A 187 -18.72 -4.70 -20.84
N TRP A 188 -17.92 -5.09 -21.83
CA TRP A 188 -17.51 -4.17 -22.89
C TRP A 188 -18.69 -3.67 -23.73
N SER A 189 -19.63 -4.55 -24.04
CA SER A 189 -20.86 -4.19 -24.76
C SER A 189 -21.68 -3.16 -23.98
N GLU A 190 -21.82 -3.32 -22.67
CA GLU A 190 -22.51 -2.37 -21.79
C GLU A 190 -21.83 -1.00 -21.77
N ILE A 191 -20.48 -0.97 -21.64
CA ILE A 191 -19.70 0.27 -21.70
C ILE A 191 -19.92 0.98 -23.04
N ARG A 192 -19.84 0.25 -24.16
CA ARG A 192 -20.08 0.80 -25.49
C ARG A 192 -21.50 1.35 -25.65
N ASN A 193 -22.50 0.60 -25.20
CA ASN A 193 -23.90 1.02 -25.29
C ASN A 193 -24.17 2.29 -24.47
N THR A 194 -23.53 2.41 -23.29
CA THR A 194 -23.64 3.62 -22.47
C THR A 194 -22.93 4.83 -23.09
N THR A 195 -21.97 4.60 -23.99
CA THR A 195 -21.27 5.67 -24.72
C THR A 195 -22.14 6.30 -25.78
N VAL A 196 -23.08 5.52 -26.37
CA VAL A 196 -23.96 6.00 -27.44
C VAL A 196 -24.92 7.04 -26.89
N GLY A 197 -24.89 8.27 -27.44
CA GLY A 197 -25.71 9.38 -26.98
C GLY A 197 -25.27 10.04 -25.66
N ALA A 198 -24.15 9.63 -25.09
CA ALA A 198 -23.61 10.26 -23.90
C ALA A 198 -22.87 11.57 -24.23
N PHE A 199 -22.98 12.55 -23.34
CA PHE A 199 -22.21 13.81 -23.40
C PHE A 199 -21.05 13.78 -22.43
N PRO A 200 -19.82 14.12 -22.87
CA PRO A 200 -18.67 14.21 -21.98
C PRO A 200 -18.74 15.49 -21.10
N PRO A 201 -18.16 15.50 -19.88
CA PRO A 201 -17.53 14.36 -19.24
C PRO A 201 -18.55 13.40 -18.60
N ARG A 202 -18.34 12.08 -18.71
CA ARG A 202 -19.21 11.07 -18.09
C ARG A 202 -18.47 9.82 -17.68
N LEU A 203 -18.70 9.34 -16.44
CA LEU A 203 -18.29 8.01 -16.00
C LEU A 203 -19.12 6.94 -16.72
N LEU A 204 -18.48 6.00 -17.41
CA LEU A 204 -19.11 4.91 -18.14
C LEU A 204 -19.03 3.58 -17.40
N HIS A 205 -17.89 3.35 -16.72
CA HIS A 205 -17.65 2.16 -15.91
C HIS A 205 -16.80 2.51 -14.71
N GLU A 206 -17.22 2.05 -13.56
CA GLU A 206 -16.49 2.13 -12.30
C GLU A 206 -15.83 0.79 -12.01
N ASP A 207 -14.53 0.77 -11.68
CA ASP A 207 -13.83 -0.47 -11.30
C ASP A 207 -14.40 -1.05 -9.99
N LEU A 208 -14.17 -2.33 -9.79
CA LEU A 208 -14.72 -3.08 -8.67
C LEU A 208 -14.36 -2.48 -7.31
N SER A 209 -15.33 -2.45 -6.40
CA SER A 209 -15.08 -2.12 -4.99
C SER A 209 -14.15 -3.15 -4.33
N LEU A 210 -13.55 -2.80 -3.18
CA LEU A 210 -12.69 -3.71 -2.44
C LEU A 210 -13.37 -5.07 -2.18
N GLY A 211 -14.64 -5.07 -1.73
CA GLY A 211 -15.38 -6.31 -1.49
C GLY A 211 -15.52 -7.18 -2.74
N GLN A 212 -15.84 -6.58 -3.88
CA GLN A 212 -15.94 -7.29 -5.16
C GLN A 212 -14.59 -7.81 -5.65
N ARG A 213 -13.52 -7.02 -5.51
CA ARG A 213 -12.15 -7.46 -5.84
C ARG A 213 -11.71 -8.65 -5.00
N VAL A 214 -12.05 -8.65 -3.71
CA VAL A 214 -11.79 -9.79 -2.82
C VAL A 214 -12.44 -11.05 -3.35
N LEU A 215 -13.74 -11.00 -3.71
CA LEU A 215 -14.46 -12.16 -4.26
C LEU A 215 -13.87 -12.64 -5.60
N ARG A 216 -13.40 -11.71 -6.44
CA ARG A 216 -12.83 -12.04 -7.73
C ARG A 216 -11.40 -12.61 -7.63
N ASP A 217 -10.54 -11.98 -6.83
CA ASP A 217 -9.08 -12.17 -6.91
C ASP A 217 -8.48 -12.97 -5.73
N LEU A 218 -9.12 -12.98 -4.55
CA LEU A 218 -8.51 -13.52 -3.34
C LEU A 218 -9.17 -14.79 -2.81
N VAL A 219 -10.43 -15.06 -3.19
CA VAL A 219 -11.15 -16.28 -2.78
C VAL A 219 -10.63 -17.46 -3.58
N ASP A 220 -10.18 -18.50 -2.88
CA ASP A 220 -9.64 -19.75 -3.42
C ASP A 220 -10.38 -20.98 -2.88
N GLU A 221 -9.87 -22.18 -3.18
CA GLU A 221 -10.43 -23.47 -2.76
C GLU A 221 -10.27 -23.73 -1.25
N GLU A 222 -9.31 -23.07 -0.59
CA GLU A 222 -9.09 -23.19 0.86
C GLU A 222 -10.02 -22.25 1.67
N THR A 223 -10.73 -21.38 0.98
CA THR A 223 -11.68 -20.43 1.60
C THR A 223 -12.91 -21.16 2.09
N THR A 224 -13.18 -21.06 3.38
CA THR A 224 -14.30 -21.75 4.03
C THR A 224 -15.48 -20.84 4.29
N ARG A 225 -15.27 -19.52 4.47
CA ARG A 225 -16.32 -18.59 4.86
C ARG A 225 -15.97 -17.14 4.51
N ILE A 226 -17.00 -16.38 4.12
CA ILE A 226 -16.90 -14.93 3.83
C ILE A 226 -18.04 -14.25 4.58
N ARG A 227 -17.72 -13.53 5.65
CA ARG A 227 -18.68 -12.83 6.49
C ARG A 227 -18.75 -11.36 6.17
N VAL A 228 -19.95 -10.84 6.01
CA VAL A 228 -20.21 -9.43 5.68
C VAL A 228 -21.16 -8.85 6.73
N ASP A 229 -20.77 -7.77 7.39
CA ASP A 229 -21.55 -7.17 8.49
C ASP A 229 -22.62 -6.16 8.03
N SER A 230 -22.62 -5.76 6.76
CA SER A 230 -23.60 -4.85 6.18
C SER A 230 -24.59 -5.61 5.29
N ARG A 231 -25.88 -5.55 5.61
CA ARG A 231 -26.94 -6.20 4.83
C ARG A 231 -27.01 -5.70 3.38
N GLU A 232 -26.89 -4.39 3.19
CA GLU A 232 -26.92 -3.78 1.84
C GLU A 232 -25.75 -4.27 1.00
N ASN A 233 -24.52 -4.23 1.56
CA ASN A 233 -23.32 -4.65 0.86
C ASN A 233 -23.28 -6.18 0.68
N TYR A 234 -23.81 -6.95 1.62
CA TYR A 234 -24.01 -8.39 1.43
C TYR A 234 -24.89 -8.68 0.20
N GLN A 235 -26.01 -7.97 0.03
CA GLN A 235 -26.88 -8.13 -1.14
C GLN A 235 -26.16 -7.76 -2.45
N LYS A 236 -25.41 -6.64 -2.46
CA LYS A 236 -24.59 -6.24 -3.62
C LYS A 236 -23.53 -7.29 -3.97
N LEU A 237 -22.84 -7.83 -2.98
CA LEU A 237 -21.83 -8.88 -3.16
C LEU A 237 -22.45 -10.20 -3.60
N THR A 238 -23.63 -10.55 -3.10
CA THR A 238 -24.37 -11.74 -3.52
C THR A 238 -24.80 -11.65 -4.98
N THR A 239 -25.34 -10.49 -5.42
CA THR A 239 -25.68 -10.25 -6.82
C THR A 239 -24.45 -10.35 -7.71
N PHE A 240 -23.35 -9.72 -7.32
CA PHE A 240 -22.09 -9.81 -8.02
C PHE A 240 -21.56 -11.25 -8.10
N ALA A 241 -21.57 -11.98 -6.98
CA ALA A 241 -21.11 -13.37 -6.95
C ALA A 241 -21.97 -14.29 -7.82
N ALA A 242 -23.29 -14.09 -7.85
CA ALA A 242 -24.19 -14.88 -8.69
C ALA A 242 -23.88 -14.71 -10.19
N GLU A 243 -23.47 -13.52 -10.60
CA GLU A 243 -23.17 -13.22 -12.00
C GLU A 243 -21.74 -13.59 -12.39
N TYR A 244 -20.76 -13.38 -11.50
CA TYR A 244 -19.31 -13.44 -11.85
C TYR A 244 -18.52 -14.56 -11.18
N THR A 245 -18.91 -14.99 -9.99
CA THR A 245 -18.20 -16.02 -9.21
C THR A 245 -19.19 -16.95 -8.50
N PRO A 246 -20.03 -17.72 -9.22
CA PRO A 246 -21.09 -18.54 -8.60
C PRO A 246 -20.59 -19.53 -7.55
N LYS A 247 -19.37 -20.03 -7.69
CA LYS A 247 -18.71 -20.92 -6.71
C LYS A 247 -18.53 -20.29 -5.32
N VAL A 248 -18.51 -18.96 -5.24
CA VAL A 248 -18.31 -18.20 -3.99
C VAL A 248 -19.62 -18.01 -3.22
N LEU A 249 -20.78 -18.08 -3.89
CA LEU A 249 -22.09 -17.86 -3.27
C LEU A 249 -22.34 -18.67 -1.99
N PRO A 250 -22.04 -19.98 -1.93
CA PRO A 250 -22.27 -20.77 -0.73
C PRO A 250 -21.40 -20.36 0.47
N LEU A 251 -20.30 -19.63 0.21
CA LEU A 251 -19.35 -19.17 1.23
C LEU A 251 -19.73 -17.81 1.83
N LEU A 252 -20.60 -17.04 1.12
CA LEU A 252 -21.05 -15.72 1.53
C LEU A 252 -22.09 -15.82 2.65
N GLU A 253 -21.84 -15.13 3.76
CA GLU A 253 -22.70 -15.11 4.94
C GLU A 253 -22.92 -13.67 5.41
N HIS A 254 -24.20 -13.28 5.63
CA HIS A 254 -24.53 -12.04 6.31
C HIS A 254 -24.33 -12.22 7.81
N TYR A 255 -23.37 -11.51 8.38
CA TYR A 255 -23.09 -11.56 9.81
C TYR A 255 -24.09 -10.69 10.58
N THR A 256 -24.82 -11.31 11.50
CA THR A 256 -25.85 -10.67 12.35
C THR A 256 -25.59 -10.85 13.84
N GLY A 257 -24.36 -11.23 14.23
CA GLY A 257 -23.99 -11.43 15.62
C GLY A 257 -24.01 -10.12 16.42
N GLU A 258 -24.18 -10.22 17.75
CA GLU A 258 -24.21 -9.08 18.67
C GLU A 258 -22.84 -8.40 18.81
N ARG A 259 -21.74 -9.15 18.69
CA ARG A 259 -20.38 -8.62 18.75
C ARG A 259 -19.99 -8.06 17.38
N PRO A 260 -19.27 -6.93 17.32
CA PRO A 260 -18.73 -6.45 16.06
C PRO A 260 -17.92 -7.55 15.33
N LEU A 261 -18.00 -7.59 14.00
CA LEU A 261 -17.37 -8.64 13.21
C LEU A 261 -15.86 -8.76 13.45
N PHE A 262 -15.18 -7.63 13.58
CA PHE A 262 -13.73 -7.59 13.78
C PHE A 262 -13.30 -7.99 15.21
N ASP A 263 -14.21 -7.96 16.17
CA ASP A 263 -13.93 -8.41 17.55
C ASP A 263 -13.85 -9.94 17.68
N ILE A 264 -14.39 -10.69 16.71
CA ILE A 264 -14.39 -12.16 16.75
C ILE A 264 -12.98 -12.73 16.79
N PHE A 265 -12.06 -12.15 15.99
CA PHE A 265 -10.67 -12.56 15.91
C PHE A 265 -9.70 -11.47 16.40
N ASN A 266 -10.18 -10.55 17.23
CA ASN A 266 -9.41 -9.43 17.79
C ASN A 266 -8.68 -8.63 16.71
N VAL A 267 -9.32 -8.41 15.54
CA VAL A 267 -8.70 -7.74 14.38
C VAL A 267 -8.21 -6.34 14.73
N GLU A 268 -8.97 -5.58 15.54
CA GLU A 268 -8.58 -4.23 15.97
C GLU A 268 -7.29 -4.25 16.80
N GLU A 269 -7.13 -5.22 17.70
CA GLU A 269 -5.90 -5.40 18.48
C GLU A 269 -4.72 -5.77 17.57
N GLU A 270 -4.94 -6.65 16.59
CA GLU A 270 -3.90 -7.02 15.61
C GLU A 270 -3.50 -5.84 14.72
N ILE A 271 -4.43 -4.94 14.38
CA ILE A 271 -4.10 -3.67 13.68
C ILE A 271 -3.18 -2.81 14.56
N GLN A 272 -3.50 -2.61 15.84
CA GLN A 272 -2.65 -1.82 16.74
C GLN A 272 -1.26 -2.45 16.88
N LYS A 273 -1.16 -3.76 17.04
CA LYS A 273 0.13 -4.49 17.06
C LYS A 273 0.89 -4.35 15.74
N ALA A 274 0.19 -4.34 14.59
CA ALA A 274 0.81 -4.17 13.29
C ALA A 274 1.32 -2.74 13.04
N LEU A 275 0.86 -1.74 13.78
CA LEU A 275 1.39 -0.38 13.74
C LEU A 275 2.58 -0.18 14.69
N ALA A 276 2.78 -1.07 15.66
CA ALA A 276 3.90 -1.00 16.58
C ALA A 276 5.22 -1.39 15.89
N ARG A 277 6.32 -0.76 16.30
CA ARG A 277 7.67 -1.06 15.83
C ARG A 277 8.13 -2.45 16.28
N ARG A 278 7.79 -2.84 17.51
CA ARG A 278 8.15 -4.12 18.13
C ARG A 278 7.07 -5.18 17.90
N VAL A 279 7.52 -6.40 17.61
CA VAL A 279 6.68 -7.60 17.49
C VAL A 279 7.26 -8.68 18.38
N ASP A 280 6.50 -9.10 19.39
CA ASP A 280 6.93 -10.14 20.30
C ASP A 280 6.78 -11.54 19.68
N LEU A 281 7.77 -12.40 19.92
CA LEU A 281 7.76 -13.82 19.57
C LEU A 281 7.21 -14.65 20.74
N LYS A 282 6.58 -15.79 20.45
CA LYS A 282 6.03 -16.68 21.49
C LYS A 282 7.09 -17.23 22.44
N SER A 283 8.32 -17.38 21.96
CA SER A 283 9.47 -17.82 22.76
C SER A 283 9.95 -16.80 23.79
N GLY A 284 9.55 -15.52 23.64
CA GLY A 284 10.03 -14.39 24.46
C GLY A 284 11.09 -13.55 23.76
N GLY A 285 11.51 -13.90 22.54
CA GLY A 285 12.25 -13.03 21.66
C GLY A 285 11.35 -11.95 21.05
N TYR A 286 11.90 -11.10 20.22
CA TYR A 286 11.13 -10.06 19.53
C TYR A 286 11.81 -9.61 18.23
N LEU A 287 11.00 -9.03 17.34
CA LEU A 287 11.45 -8.34 16.13
C LEU A 287 11.32 -6.84 16.32
N ILE A 288 12.23 -6.09 15.71
CA ILE A 288 12.09 -4.65 15.48
C ILE A 288 11.94 -4.45 13.98
N ILE A 289 10.85 -3.81 13.58
CA ILE A 289 10.56 -3.54 12.17
C ILE A 289 10.54 -2.04 11.96
N ASP A 290 11.51 -1.54 11.20
CA ASP A 290 11.64 -0.13 10.84
C ASP A 290 11.42 0.07 9.34
N GLN A 291 10.58 1.04 9.02
CA GLN A 291 10.29 1.43 7.65
C GLN A 291 10.92 2.79 7.38
N THR A 292 11.93 2.82 6.51
CA THR A 292 12.57 4.06 6.05
C THR A 292 11.93 4.52 4.73
N GLU A 293 12.38 5.62 4.18
CA GLU A 293 11.91 6.10 2.87
C GLU A 293 12.15 5.09 1.74
N ALA A 294 13.29 4.39 1.74
CA ALA A 294 13.73 3.54 0.64
C ALA A 294 13.52 2.05 0.90
N MET A 295 13.62 1.59 2.14
CA MET A 295 13.64 0.17 2.50
C MET A 295 12.99 -0.12 3.85
N THR A 296 12.74 -1.38 4.12
CA THR A 296 12.32 -1.89 5.43
C THR A 296 13.46 -2.70 6.03
N THR A 297 13.73 -2.51 7.30
CA THR A 297 14.69 -3.31 8.06
C THR A 297 13.97 -4.11 9.14
N VAL A 298 14.42 -5.33 9.37
CA VAL A 298 13.92 -6.22 10.41
C VAL A 298 15.10 -6.74 11.20
N ASP A 299 15.12 -6.45 12.51
CA ASP A 299 16.13 -6.91 13.45
C ASP A 299 15.51 -7.96 14.38
N VAL A 300 16.19 -9.11 14.57
CA VAL A 300 15.74 -10.24 15.37
C VAL A 300 16.51 -10.30 16.68
N ASN A 301 15.76 -10.36 17.79
CA ASN A 301 16.33 -10.35 19.13
C ASN A 301 15.86 -11.56 19.95
N THR A 302 16.75 -12.17 20.73
CA THR A 302 16.40 -13.24 21.69
C THR A 302 15.57 -12.76 22.87
N GLY A 303 15.66 -11.44 23.21
CA GLY A 303 14.99 -10.90 24.39
C GLY A 303 15.41 -11.59 25.68
N GLY A 304 14.43 -12.00 26.48
CA GLY A 304 14.66 -12.74 27.73
C GLY A 304 14.70 -14.26 27.55
N PHE A 305 14.65 -14.77 26.32
CA PHE A 305 14.65 -16.21 26.07
C PHE A 305 16.05 -16.81 26.28
N VAL A 306 16.20 -17.55 27.39
CA VAL A 306 17.37 -18.32 27.69
C VAL A 306 17.03 -19.79 27.55
N GLY A 307 17.49 -20.42 26.46
CA GLY A 307 17.24 -21.83 26.20
C GLY A 307 17.84 -22.76 27.27
N ALA A 308 17.21 -23.91 27.47
CA ALA A 308 17.51 -24.81 28.59
C ALA A 308 18.82 -25.59 28.46
N ARG A 309 19.51 -25.64 27.32
CA ARG A 309 20.65 -26.55 27.10
C ARG A 309 21.83 -25.99 26.31
N ASN A 310 21.63 -25.14 25.32
CA ASN A 310 22.70 -24.59 24.48
C ASN A 310 22.29 -23.24 23.92
N PHE A 311 23.22 -22.29 23.86
CA PHE A 311 22.98 -20.94 23.31
C PHE A 311 22.71 -20.97 21.81
N ASP A 312 23.43 -21.83 21.06
CA ASP A 312 23.25 -21.99 19.61
C ASP A 312 21.87 -22.54 19.25
N ASP A 313 21.34 -23.50 20.04
CA ASP A 313 19.96 -24.02 19.86
C ASP A 313 18.91 -22.94 20.12
N THR A 314 19.17 -22.03 21.06
CA THR A 314 18.28 -20.91 21.36
C THR A 314 18.23 -19.95 20.20
N ILE A 315 19.39 -19.53 19.66
CA ILE A 315 19.50 -18.67 18.48
C ILE A 315 18.75 -19.30 17.29
N PHE A 316 19.06 -20.56 17.00
CA PHE A 316 18.46 -21.27 15.89
C PHE A 316 16.92 -21.33 15.98
N LYS A 317 16.38 -21.67 17.15
CA LYS A 317 14.92 -21.71 17.37
C LYS A 317 14.28 -20.33 17.27
N THR A 318 14.94 -19.29 17.81
CA THR A 318 14.45 -17.91 17.70
C THR A 318 14.41 -17.46 16.25
N ASN A 319 15.47 -17.74 15.48
CA ASN A 319 15.52 -17.41 14.07
C ASN A 319 14.46 -18.17 13.24
N LEU A 320 14.22 -19.46 13.53
CA LEU A 320 13.14 -20.22 12.90
C LEU A 320 11.75 -19.64 13.21
N GLU A 321 11.48 -19.26 14.46
CA GLU A 321 10.22 -18.60 14.82
C GLU A 321 10.08 -17.22 14.14
N ALA A 322 11.21 -16.48 14.09
CA ALA A 322 11.26 -15.18 13.42
C ALA A 322 10.85 -15.28 11.95
N THR A 323 11.26 -16.34 11.21
CA THR A 323 10.90 -16.50 9.78
C THR A 323 9.40 -16.50 9.56
N GLN A 324 8.65 -17.24 10.36
CA GLN A 324 7.18 -17.33 10.28
C GLN A 324 6.53 -15.99 10.64
N THR A 325 7.04 -15.34 11.68
CA THR A 325 6.51 -14.06 12.13
C THR A 325 6.80 -12.95 11.13
N ILE A 326 8.02 -12.91 10.55
CA ILE A 326 8.40 -11.93 9.51
C ILE A 326 7.49 -12.10 8.30
N ALA A 327 7.34 -13.31 7.77
CA ALA A 327 6.48 -13.58 6.62
C ALA A 327 5.04 -13.08 6.84
N ARG A 328 4.48 -13.34 8.05
CA ARG A 328 3.15 -12.82 8.44
C ARG A 328 3.14 -11.29 8.49
N GLN A 329 4.14 -10.65 9.11
CA GLN A 329 4.20 -9.19 9.24
C GLN A 329 4.34 -8.48 7.88
N LEU A 330 5.06 -9.09 6.93
CA LEU A 330 5.16 -8.56 5.56
C LEU A 330 3.80 -8.51 4.87
N ARG A 331 2.97 -9.54 5.04
CA ARG A 331 1.60 -9.61 4.52
C ARG A 331 0.68 -8.64 5.27
N LEU A 332 0.63 -8.71 6.59
CA LEU A 332 -0.29 -7.94 7.44
C LEU A 332 -0.06 -6.43 7.30
N ARG A 333 1.20 -5.99 7.33
CA ARG A 333 1.58 -4.58 7.18
C ARG A 333 1.68 -4.13 5.73
N ASN A 334 1.55 -5.05 4.77
CA ASN A 334 1.78 -4.84 3.34
C ASN A 334 3.13 -4.14 3.06
N LEU A 335 4.22 -4.67 3.64
CA LEU A 335 5.55 -4.15 3.43
C LEU A 335 6.08 -4.59 2.07
N GLY A 336 6.72 -3.68 1.34
CA GLY A 336 7.25 -3.95 0.01
C GLY A 336 8.41 -3.03 -0.35
N GLY A 337 9.07 -3.34 -1.45
CA GLY A 337 10.33 -2.74 -1.87
C GLY A 337 11.50 -3.59 -1.41
N ILE A 338 12.62 -2.97 -1.07
CA ILE A 338 13.81 -3.63 -0.52
C ILE A 338 13.56 -3.90 0.96
N ILE A 339 13.85 -5.11 1.41
CA ILE A 339 13.71 -5.55 2.79
C ILE A 339 15.02 -6.21 3.20
N ILE A 340 15.59 -5.75 4.30
CA ILE A 340 16.83 -6.28 4.89
C ILE A 340 16.49 -6.90 6.24
N ILE A 341 16.88 -8.13 6.45
CA ILE A 341 16.63 -8.87 7.69
C ILE A 341 17.95 -9.21 8.33
N ASP A 342 18.09 -8.80 9.60
CA ASP A 342 19.19 -9.12 10.47
C ASP A 342 18.78 -10.25 11.42
N PHE A 343 19.09 -11.48 11.02
CA PHE A 343 18.90 -12.64 11.88
C PHE A 343 20.02 -12.69 12.91
N ILE A 344 19.72 -13.25 14.09
CA ILE A 344 20.75 -13.46 15.10
C ILE A 344 21.85 -14.34 14.51
N ASP A 345 23.11 -13.93 14.72
CA ASP A 345 24.28 -14.59 14.16
C ASP A 345 24.31 -16.09 14.45
N MET A 346 24.53 -16.89 13.40
CA MET A 346 24.67 -18.33 13.46
C MET A 346 26.03 -18.74 12.90
N GLU A 347 26.83 -19.45 13.66
CA GLU A 347 28.11 -19.98 13.18
C GLU A 347 27.91 -21.21 12.28
N ASN A 348 26.91 -22.05 12.59
CA ASN A 348 26.63 -23.26 11.86
C ASN A 348 25.95 -22.95 10.50
N VAL A 349 26.61 -23.36 9.41
CA VAL A 349 26.13 -23.18 8.04
C VAL A 349 24.81 -23.92 7.80
N GLU A 350 24.64 -25.12 8.35
CA GLU A 350 23.41 -25.90 8.21
C GLU A 350 22.22 -25.18 8.86
N HIS A 351 22.42 -24.52 10.01
CA HIS A 351 21.37 -23.71 10.65
C HIS A 351 20.96 -22.54 9.77
N ARG A 352 21.92 -21.85 9.12
CA ARG A 352 21.62 -20.75 8.18
C ARG A 352 20.78 -21.23 7.00
N GLU A 353 21.13 -22.36 6.41
CA GLU A 353 20.39 -22.96 5.29
C GLU A 353 18.97 -23.35 5.72
N MET A 354 18.82 -24.01 6.88
CA MET A 354 17.51 -24.39 7.42
C MET A 354 16.62 -23.18 7.71
N VAL A 355 17.15 -22.09 8.27
CA VAL A 355 16.41 -20.85 8.51
C VAL A 355 15.96 -20.24 7.18
N LEU A 356 16.82 -20.20 6.18
CA LEU A 356 16.51 -19.64 4.88
C LEU A 356 15.44 -20.48 4.15
N ASP A 357 15.51 -21.80 4.22
CA ASP A 357 14.52 -22.69 3.62
C ASP A 357 13.15 -22.59 4.32
N GLU A 358 13.14 -22.48 5.65
CA GLU A 358 11.90 -22.28 6.39
C GLU A 358 11.28 -20.91 6.05
N PHE A 359 12.13 -19.89 5.89
CA PHE A 359 11.67 -18.56 5.48
C PHE A 359 11.04 -18.60 4.07
N ARG A 360 11.68 -19.29 3.10
CA ARG A 360 11.11 -19.48 1.76
C ARG A 360 9.75 -20.16 1.80
N LYS A 361 9.61 -21.21 2.64
CA LYS A 361 8.32 -21.91 2.84
C LYS A 361 7.26 -21.01 3.44
N ALA A 362 7.62 -20.19 4.43
CA ALA A 362 6.69 -19.26 5.04
C ALA A 362 6.21 -18.19 4.04
N LEU A 363 7.10 -17.71 3.19
CA LEU A 363 6.80 -16.72 2.15
C LEU A 363 6.02 -17.29 0.95
N ALA A 364 6.07 -18.60 0.69
CA ALA A 364 5.33 -19.23 -0.40
C ALA A 364 3.81 -19.05 -0.31
N ARG A 365 3.30 -18.71 0.89
CA ARG A 365 1.88 -18.38 1.11
C ARG A 365 1.48 -16.97 0.65
N ASP A 366 2.44 -16.13 0.34
CA ASP A 366 2.18 -14.77 -0.15
C ASP A 366 2.16 -14.77 -1.68
N HIS A 367 1.04 -14.40 -2.25
CA HIS A 367 0.85 -14.34 -3.72
C HIS A 367 1.62 -13.17 -4.38
N THR A 368 2.29 -12.34 -3.59
CA THR A 368 3.05 -11.20 -4.11
C THR A 368 4.41 -11.65 -4.64
N LYS A 369 4.80 -11.15 -5.82
CA LYS A 369 6.13 -11.47 -6.40
C LYS A 369 7.25 -11.01 -5.47
N MET A 370 8.14 -11.95 -5.12
CA MET A 370 9.30 -11.75 -4.25
C MET A 370 10.55 -12.34 -4.85
N SER A 371 11.70 -11.82 -4.43
CA SER A 371 13.02 -12.43 -4.68
C SER A 371 13.79 -12.42 -3.37
N ILE A 372 14.40 -13.54 -3.00
CA ILE A 372 15.18 -13.69 -1.77
C ILE A 372 16.59 -14.08 -2.17
N ASN A 373 17.57 -13.32 -1.73
CA ASN A 373 18.98 -13.69 -1.79
C ASN A 373 19.34 -14.48 -0.53
N GLY A 374 20.45 -15.21 -0.58
CA GLY A 374 21.00 -15.90 0.60
C GLY A 374 21.58 -14.92 1.62
N PHE A 375 22.22 -15.47 2.66
CA PHE A 375 22.96 -14.65 3.61
C PHE A 375 24.12 -13.93 2.92
N THR A 376 24.23 -12.63 3.18
CA THR A 376 25.37 -11.82 2.75
C THR A 376 26.62 -12.12 3.58
N ALA A 377 27.77 -11.56 3.19
CA ALA A 377 29.01 -11.63 3.97
C ALA A 377 28.88 -11.00 5.38
N LEU A 378 27.89 -10.11 5.57
CA LEU A 378 27.58 -9.47 6.85
C LEU A 378 26.56 -10.25 7.68
N GLY A 379 26.09 -11.42 7.24
CA GLY A 379 25.07 -12.20 7.93
C GLY A 379 23.62 -11.75 7.70
N LEU A 380 23.40 -10.76 6.82
CA LEU A 380 22.08 -10.22 6.53
C LEU A 380 21.37 -11.03 5.42
N VAL A 381 20.06 -11.12 5.48
CA VAL A 381 19.23 -11.65 4.37
C VAL A 381 18.58 -10.49 3.63
N GLU A 382 18.82 -10.44 2.32
CA GLU A 382 18.27 -9.45 1.43
C GLU A 382 17.09 -10.03 0.66
N MET A 383 16.00 -9.29 0.60
CA MET A 383 14.87 -9.66 -0.23
C MET A 383 14.20 -8.44 -0.87
N THR A 384 13.46 -8.70 -1.94
CA THR A 384 12.55 -7.71 -2.52
C THR A 384 11.13 -8.27 -2.56
N ARG A 385 10.15 -7.43 -2.23
CA ARG A 385 8.72 -7.75 -2.36
C ARG A 385 8.06 -6.64 -3.19
N LYS A 386 7.32 -7.01 -4.24
CA LYS A 386 6.65 -6.02 -5.08
C LYS A 386 5.67 -5.19 -4.25
N ARG A 387 5.77 -3.85 -4.31
CA ARG A 387 4.76 -2.96 -3.73
C ARG A 387 3.48 -3.05 -4.56
N THR A 388 2.43 -3.58 -3.99
CA THR A 388 1.10 -3.70 -4.62
C THR A 388 0.16 -2.59 -4.17
N ARG A 389 0.34 -2.12 -2.94
CA ARG A 389 -0.44 -1.08 -2.24
C ARG A 389 0.46 -0.32 -1.29
N GLU A 390 -0.03 0.77 -0.72
CA GLU A 390 0.62 1.45 0.39
C GLU A 390 0.68 0.54 1.64
N SER A 391 1.71 0.72 2.47
CA SER A 391 1.81 -0.01 3.72
C SER A 391 0.72 0.43 4.70
N LEU A 392 0.38 -0.46 5.64
CA LEU A 392 -0.64 -0.19 6.65
C LEU A 392 -0.35 1.09 7.45
N ALA A 393 0.93 1.32 7.79
CA ALA A 393 1.34 2.53 8.50
C ALA A 393 1.13 3.80 7.67
N HIS A 394 1.47 3.80 6.36
CA HIS A 394 1.21 4.95 5.48
C HIS A 394 -0.28 5.26 5.31
N LEU A 395 -1.11 4.22 5.35
CA LEU A 395 -2.56 4.37 5.20
C LEU A 395 -3.24 4.89 6.48
N LEU A 396 -2.76 4.46 7.65
CA LEU A 396 -3.44 4.73 8.92
C LEU A 396 -2.77 5.80 9.78
N CYS A 397 -1.49 6.12 9.53
CA CYS A 397 -0.69 7.03 10.35
C CYS A 397 -0.20 8.24 9.53
N GLU A 398 0.16 9.30 10.24
CA GLU A 398 0.87 10.47 9.73
C GLU A 398 2.18 10.67 10.49
N SER A 399 3.08 11.49 9.95
CA SER A 399 4.33 11.81 10.62
C SER A 399 4.08 12.50 11.94
N CYS A 400 4.77 12.09 13.00
CA CYS A 400 4.65 12.69 14.33
C CYS A 400 4.98 14.20 14.26
N PRO A 401 4.06 15.11 14.65
CA PRO A 401 4.30 16.55 14.57
C PRO A 401 5.42 17.03 15.49
N THR A 402 5.68 16.30 16.60
CA THR A 402 6.71 16.68 17.58
C THR A 402 8.13 16.46 17.05
N CYS A 403 8.40 15.29 16.42
CA CYS A 403 9.74 14.97 15.92
C CYS A 403 9.86 15.01 14.39
N GLY A 404 8.77 15.28 13.66
CA GLY A 404 8.76 15.27 12.20
C GLY A 404 9.12 13.91 11.60
N GLY A 405 8.86 12.81 12.31
CA GLY A 405 9.19 11.45 11.89
C GLY A 405 10.61 10.98 12.27
N ARG A 406 11.41 11.82 12.98
CA ARG A 406 12.78 11.45 13.39
C ARG A 406 12.83 10.34 14.45
N GLY A 407 11.78 10.18 15.26
CA GLY A 407 11.72 9.23 16.38
C GLY A 407 12.37 9.75 17.66
N GLU A 408 13.12 10.85 17.60
CA GLU A 408 13.86 11.47 18.71
C GLU A 408 13.65 12.97 18.73
N VAL A 409 13.74 13.56 19.90
CA VAL A 409 13.75 15.01 20.14
C VAL A 409 14.98 15.37 20.96
N LYS A 410 15.47 16.61 20.82
CA LYS A 410 16.57 17.12 21.67
C LYS A 410 16.12 17.08 23.12
N THR A 411 17.05 16.77 24.03
CA THR A 411 16.78 16.81 25.47
C THR A 411 16.48 18.25 25.92
N ALA A 412 15.70 18.42 26.98
CA ALA A 412 15.42 19.74 27.55
C ALA A 412 16.71 20.50 27.90
N ARG A 413 17.76 19.80 28.38
CA ARG A 413 19.09 20.37 28.64
C ARG A 413 19.77 20.88 27.36
N THR A 414 19.65 20.15 26.23
CA THR A 414 20.16 20.63 24.94
C THR A 414 19.44 21.91 24.52
N ALA A 415 18.12 21.98 24.68
CA ALA A 415 17.34 23.18 24.41
C ALA A 415 17.76 24.35 25.30
N CYS A 416 17.98 24.14 26.61
CA CYS A 416 18.50 25.16 27.51
C CYS A 416 19.84 25.74 27.01
N TYR A 417 20.77 24.89 26.60
CA TYR A 417 22.06 25.34 26.10
C TYR A 417 21.98 26.04 24.73
N GLU A 418 21.04 25.69 23.90
CA GLU A 418 20.75 26.44 22.66
C GLU A 418 20.19 27.81 22.96
N ILE A 419 19.26 27.93 23.91
CA ILE A 419 18.71 29.21 24.37
C ILE A 419 19.82 30.11 24.95
N LEU A 420 20.71 29.58 25.80
CA LEU A 420 21.84 30.34 26.35
C LEU A 420 22.77 30.86 25.24
N ARG A 421 23.07 30.06 24.23
CA ARG A 421 23.87 30.50 23.07
C ARG A 421 23.17 31.57 22.24
N GLU A 422 21.86 31.43 22.06
CA GLU A 422 21.09 32.40 21.31
C GLU A 422 20.96 33.75 22.07
N LEU A 423 20.74 33.70 23.38
CA LEU A 423 20.76 34.92 24.25
C LEU A 423 22.09 35.66 24.13
N LEU A 424 23.25 34.95 24.10
CA LEU A 424 24.56 35.56 23.88
C LEU A 424 24.67 36.22 22.51
N ARG A 425 24.10 35.61 21.49
CA ARG A 425 24.10 36.14 20.13
C ARG A 425 23.24 37.38 20.01
N GLU A 426 22.00 37.33 20.54
CA GLU A 426 21.07 38.44 20.56
C GLU A 426 21.61 39.63 21.38
N ALA A 427 22.23 39.39 22.54
CA ALA A 427 22.84 40.41 23.36
C ALA A 427 24.01 41.16 22.69
N ARG A 428 24.69 40.51 21.73
CA ARG A 428 25.75 41.16 20.93
C ARG A 428 25.21 41.99 19.78
N GLN A 429 24.06 41.57 19.23
CA GLN A 429 23.45 42.23 18.05
C GLN A 429 22.51 43.37 18.44
N PHE A 430 21.80 43.23 19.57
CA PHE A 430 20.74 44.14 19.96
C PHE A 430 20.98 44.71 21.37
N ASN A 431 20.69 45.99 21.54
CA ASN A 431 20.81 46.65 22.84
C ASN A 431 19.44 46.71 23.58
N ALA A 432 18.85 45.52 23.82
CA ALA A 432 17.60 45.42 24.59
C ALA A 432 17.81 45.71 26.08
N LYS A 433 16.76 46.11 26.79
CA LYS A 433 16.78 46.29 28.24
C LYS A 433 16.62 44.96 28.97
N GLU A 434 15.82 44.07 28.42
CA GLU A 434 15.48 42.77 28.98
C GLU A 434 15.30 41.77 27.82
N PHE A 435 15.70 40.50 28.05
CA PHE A 435 15.40 39.39 27.17
C PHE A 435 14.36 38.50 27.83
N ARG A 436 13.26 38.18 27.11
CA ARG A 436 12.27 37.23 27.58
C ARG A 436 12.34 35.96 26.74
N VAL A 437 12.60 34.84 27.40
CA VAL A 437 12.62 33.52 26.79
C VAL A 437 11.23 32.92 26.92
N LEU A 438 10.65 32.51 25.77
CA LEU A 438 9.45 31.71 25.67
C LEU A 438 9.90 30.32 25.32
N ALA A 439 9.60 29.28 26.09
CA ALA A 439 9.95 27.90 25.82
C ALA A 439 8.97 26.92 26.45
N ALA A 440 9.05 25.66 26.06
CA ALA A 440 8.20 24.63 26.63
C ALA A 440 8.34 24.53 28.16
N PRO A 441 7.26 24.21 28.90
CA PRO A 441 7.26 24.19 30.37
C PRO A 441 8.42 23.38 30.98
N ASN A 442 8.70 22.18 30.47
CA ASN A 442 9.78 21.33 30.96
C ASN A 442 11.19 21.90 30.75
N VAL A 443 11.39 22.76 29.75
CA VAL A 443 12.65 23.51 29.52
C VAL A 443 12.78 24.64 30.52
N ILE A 444 11.67 25.37 30.78
CA ILE A 444 11.63 26.44 31.80
C ILE A 444 11.86 25.87 33.20
N ASP A 445 11.22 24.70 33.52
CA ASP A 445 11.41 24.04 34.82
C ASP A 445 12.90 23.66 35.02
N LEU A 446 13.56 23.15 33.98
CA LEU A 446 14.99 22.83 34.05
C LEU A 446 15.89 24.07 34.27
N PHE A 447 15.53 25.22 33.67
CA PHE A 447 16.20 26.48 33.92
C PHE A 447 15.99 26.99 35.36
N LEU A 448 14.84 26.76 35.96
CA LEU A 448 14.54 27.18 37.31
C LEU A 448 15.19 26.30 38.39
N ASP A 449 15.50 25.04 38.04
CA ASP A 449 16.12 24.05 38.95
C ASP A 449 17.59 23.85 38.61
N GLU A 450 17.93 22.86 37.77
CA GLU A 450 19.30 22.41 37.55
C GLU A 450 20.20 23.44 36.82
N GLU A 451 19.66 24.21 35.89
CA GLU A 451 20.41 25.17 35.06
C GLU A 451 20.25 26.64 35.55
N SER A 452 19.73 26.84 36.75
CA SER A 452 19.53 28.20 37.33
C SER A 452 20.82 28.98 37.46
N GLN A 453 21.92 28.30 37.84
CA GLN A 453 23.22 28.93 37.94
C GLN A 453 23.75 29.34 36.56
N SER A 454 23.58 28.49 35.52
CA SER A 454 24.00 28.77 34.14
C SER A 454 23.30 30.03 33.61
N LEU A 455 22.01 30.17 33.87
CA LEU A 455 21.22 31.32 33.46
C LEU A 455 21.63 32.60 34.21
N ALA A 456 21.86 32.51 35.54
CA ALA A 456 22.34 33.65 36.35
C ALA A 456 23.70 34.15 35.86
N MET A 457 24.66 33.25 35.67
CA MET A 457 25.99 33.61 35.15
C MET A 457 25.90 34.28 33.78
N LEU A 458 25.01 33.81 32.90
CA LEU A 458 24.79 34.44 31.59
C LEU A 458 24.20 35.82 31.71
N SER A 459 23.17 36.01 32.56
CA SER A 459 22.54 37.28 32.81
C SER A 459 23.52 38.32 33.33
N ASP A 460 24.39 37.91 34.26
CA ASP A 460 25.49 38.76 34.80
C ASP A 460 26.52 39.10 33.70
N PHE A 461 26.89 38.11 32.87
CA PHE A 461 27.86 38.31 31.80
C PHE A 461 27.39 39.28 30.73
N ILE A 462 26.12 39.22 30.33
CA ILE A 462 25.54 40.12 29.32
C ILE A 462 25.11 41.45 29.95
N GLY A 463 25.03 41.55 31.29
CA GLY A 463 24.59 42.76 32.01
C GLY A 463 23.11 43.10 31.75
N LYS A 464 22.31 42.13 31.42
CA LYS A 464 20.89 42.32 31.08
C LYS A 464 20.02 41.31 31.82
N LYS A 465 18.78 41.70 32.13
CA LYS A 465 17.83 40.81 32.77
C LYS A 465 17.28 39.83 31.77
N VAL A 466 17.23 38.54 32.18
CA VAL A 466 16.58 37.48 31.44
C VAL A 466 15.36 36.98 32.21
N SER A 467 14.19 37.05 31.61
CA SER A 467 12.95 36.51 32.18
C SER A 467 12.50 35.26 31.42
N LEU A 468 11.96 34.28 32.14
CA LEU A 468 11.50 33.01 31.60
C LEU A 468 9.97 33.00 31.60
N HIS A 469 9.38 32.52 30.50
CA HIS A 469 7.94 32.38 30.36
C HIS A 469 7.60 31.03 29.74
N PRO A 470 6.86 30.14 30.44
CA PRO A 470 6.45 28.86 29.89
C PRO A 470 5.36 29.08 28.84
N GLU A 471 5.54 28.43 27.63
CA GLU A 471 4.56 28.44 26.57
C GLU A 471 4.11 26.99 26.32
N ALA A 472 2.87 26.68 26.72
CA ALA A 472 2.34 25.31 26.72
C ALA A 472 2.14 24.74 25.29
N SER A 473 2.02 25.63 24.29
CA SER A 473 1.85 25.23 22.88
C SER A 473 3.16 24.83 22.21
N TYR A 474 4.33 25.13 22.83
CA TYR A 474 5.64 24.84 22.26
C TYR A 474 6.05 23.40 22.49
N THR A 475 6.66 22.81 21.45
CA THR A 475 7.37 21.54 21.60
C THR A 475 8.68 21.76 22.38
N GLN A 476 9.29 20.69 22.91
CA GLN A 476 10.51 20.77 23.71
C GLN A 476 11.68 21.47 22.99
N GLU A 477 11.69 21.45 21.65
CA GLU A 477 12.74 22.06 20.83
C GLU A 477 12.44 23.50 20.42
N GLN A 478 11.19 23.97 20.64
CA GLN A 478 10.79 25.33 20.26
C GLN A 478 11.06 26.34 21.37
N PHE A 479 11.63 27.46 20.99
CA PHE A 479 11.78 28.62 21.86
C PHE A 479 11.84 29.90 21.03
N ASP A 480 11.46 31.00 21.65
CA ASP A 480 11.62 32.34 21.13
C ASP A 480 12.27 33.26 22.17
N ILE A 481 13.02 34.25 21.70
CA ILE A 481 13.61 35.29 22.52
C ILE A 481 12.99 36.65 22.13
N VAL A 482 12.26 37.25 23.06
CA VAL A 482 11.61 38.53 22.85
C VAL A 482 12.48 39.61 23.45
N LEU A 483 12.81 40.61 22.65
CA LEU A 483 13.58 41.80 23.04
C LEU A 483 12.61 42.83 23.64
N LEU A 484 12.87 43.31 24.89
CA LEU A 484 12.06 44.24 25.61
C LEU A 484 12.84 45.51 25.99
#